data_d62d51290685a178eae1ab286a1c679d
#
_entry.id   d62d51290685a178eae1ab286a1c679d
#
_cell.length_a   1.000
_cell.length_b   1.000
_cell.length_c   1.000
_cell.angle_alpha   90.00
_cell.angle_beta   90.00
_cell.angle_gamma   90.00
#
_symmetry.space_group_name_H-M   'P 1'
#
loop_
_entity.id
_entity.type
_entity.pdbx_description
1 polymer ?
#
loop_
_entity_poly.entity_id
_entity_poly.type
_entity_poly.pdbx_seq_one_letter_code
_entity_poly.pdbx_strand_id
1 'polypeptide(L)'
;MKIALVTGGSRGIGKAVCLKLASEGYHVIINYVSNDEAARATLEQIAAAGGSAELLKFDVSDNEATVSALKAWQQAHPDEFVEVLVNNAGIRRDNLLLWMEQDDWYKVMKTNLDSFYNVTRPLLQPMVVHKKSESHRERQRRYSDGKCKKSCCERQSNL
;
A
#
# COMPACT_ATOMS: atom_id res chain seq x y z
N MET A 1 6.10 -10.55 -8.65
CA MET A 1 5.38 -10.92 -7.40
C MET A 1 4.26 -9.93 -7.18
N LYS A 2 3.10 -10.29 -6.57
CA LYS A 2 2.06 -9.33 -6.21
C LYS A 2 2.42 -8.70 -4.86
N ILE A 3 2.52 -7.39 -4.80
CA ILE A 3 2.99 -6.69 -3.59
C ILE A 3 1.89 -5.77 -3.05
N ALA A 4 1.69 -5.83 -1.74
CA ALA A 4 0.76 -4.98 -1.03
C ALA A 4 1.48 -4.22 0.10
N LEU A 5 1.28 -2.90 0.18
CA LEU A 5 1.75 -2.08 1.30
C LEU A 5 0.59 -1.74 2.22
N VAL A 6 0.75 -2.03 3.51
CA VAL A 6 -0.25 -1.70 4.55
C VAL A 6 0.37 -0.75 5.56
N THR A 7 -0.13 0.48 5.65
CA THR A 7 0.33 1.43 6.66
C THR A 7 -0.31 1.12 8.02
N GLY A 8 0.50 1.21 9.10
CA GLY A 8 0.04 0.82 10.43
C GLY A 8 -0.28 -0.67 10.56
N GLY A 9 0.48 -1.54 9.86
CA GLY A 9 0.21 -2.98 9.76
C GLY A 9 0.61 -3.83 10.98
N SER A 10 1.23 -3.23 12.01
CA SER A 10 1.76 -3.98 13.16
C SER A 10 0.70 -4.53 14.12
N ARG A 11 -0.51 -3.97 14.17
CA ARG A 11 -1.57 -4.36 15.11
C ARG A 11 -2.98 -4.04 14.59
N GLY A 12 -3.99 -4.51 15.32
CA GLY A 12 -5.41 -4.17 15.08
C GLY A 12 -5.88 -4.48 13.67
N ILE A 13 -6.58 -3.55 13.05
CA ILE A 13 -7.15 -3.67 11.71
C ILE A 13 -6.03 -3.86 10.67
N GLY A 14 -4.95 -3.07 10.74
CA GLY A 14 -3.83 -3.18 9.82
C GLY A 14 -3.19 -4.57 9.82
N LYS A 15 -2.98 -5.18 11.00
CA LYS A 15 -2.50 -6.56 11.13
C LYS A 15 -3.45 -7.56 10.47
N ALA A 16 -4.76 -7.44 10.73
CA ALA A 16 -5.76 -8.34 10.12
C ALA A 16 -5.75 -8.23 8.59
N VAL A 17 -5.60 -7.03 8.05
CA VAL A 17 -5.45 -6.78 6.61
C VAL A 17 -4.16 -7.42 6.07
N CYS A 18 -3.03 -7.28 6.77
CA CYS A 18 -1.77 -7.92 6.38
C CYS A 18 -1.90 -9.45 6.30
N LEU A 19 -2.49 -10.07 7.31
CA LEU A 19 -2.72 -11.52 7.33
C LEU A 19 -3.63 -11.96 6.18
N LYS A 20 -4.70 -11.20 5.90
CA LYS A 20 -5.63 -11.52 4.82
C LYS A 20 -4.97 -11.38 3.45
N LEU A 21 -4.24 -10.30 3.19
CA LEU A 21 -3.53 -10.11 1.92
C LEU A 21 -2.45 -11.19 1.70
N ALA A 22 -1.70 -11.56 2.75
CA ALA A 22 -0.75 -12.65 2.66
C ALA A 22 -1.43 -13.99 2.30
N SER A 23 -2.61 -14.29 2.88
CA SER A 23 -3.39 -15.48 2.53
C SER A 23 -3.92 -15.48 1.09
N GLU A 24 -4.05 -14.31 0.47
CA GLU A 24 -4.42 -14.14 -0.95
C GLU A 24 -3.19 -14.18 -1.90
N GLY A 25 -2.01 -14.50 -1.36
CA GLY A 25 -0.77 -14.66 -2.13
C GLY A 25 -0.02 -13.36 -2.44
N TYR A 26 -0.30 -12.28 -1.71
CA TYR A 26 0.50 -11.06 -1.78
C TYR A 26 1.75 -11.17 -0.89
N HIS A 27 2.87 -10.63 -1.37
CA HIS A 27 3.96 -10.23 -0.49
C HIS A 27 3.57 -8.92 0.21
N VAL A 28 3.57 -8.91 1.53
CA VAL A 28 3.03 -7.79 2.31
C VAL A 28 4.13 -6.95 2.93
N ILE A 29 4.22 -5.68 2.53
CA ILE A 29 5.06 -4.69 3.18
C ILE A 29 4.28 -4.13 4.38
N ILE A 30 4.75 -4.44 5.58
CA ILE A 30 4.16 -4.02 6.85
C ILE A 30 4.82 -2.72 7.28
N ASN A 31 4.15 -1.58 7.08
CA ASN A 31 4.65 -0.32 7.64
C ASN A 31 4.25 -0.17 9.10
N TYR A 32 5.17 0.38 9.88
CA TYR A 32 4.98 0.74 11.30
C TYR A 32 5.94 1.86 11.71
N VAL A 33 5.69 2.46 12.89
CA VAL A 33 6.48 3.62 13.36
C VAL A 33 7.44 3.21 14.50
N SER A 34 6.95 2.62 15.59
CA SER A 34 7.71 2.49 16.82
C SER A 34 7.68 1.11 17.49
N ASN A 35 6.63 0.33 17.30
CA ASN A 35 6.49 -0.95 17.99
C ASN A 35 7.08 -2.09 17.16
N ASP A 36 8.39 -2.28 17.29
CA ASP A 36 9.15 -3.32 16.57
C ASP A 36 8.68 -4.74 16.95
N GLU A 37 8.33 -4.98 18.21
CA GLU A 37 7.85 -6.28 18.69
C GLU A 37 6.52 -6.67 18.04
N ALA A 38 5.54 -5.75 18.04
CA ALA A 38 4.24 -6.01 17.39
C ALA A 38 4.38 -6.21 15.88
N ALA A 39 5.29 -5.48 15.22
CA ALA A 39 5.55 -5.62 13.80
C ALA A 39 6.17 -6.98 13.48
N ARG A 40 7.16 -7.43 14.27
CA ARG A 40 7.78 -8.75 14.15
C ARG A 40 6.78 -9.88 14.41
N ALA A 41 5.95 -9.76 15.44
CA ALA A 41 4.91 -10.74 15.72
C ALA A 41 3.89 -10.89 14.58
N THR A 42 3.61 -9.80 13.85
CA THR A 42 2.76 -9.86 12.65
C THR A 42 3.48 -10.55 11.49
N LEU A 43 4.75 -10.24 11.28
CA LEU A 43 5.61 -10.89 10.28
C LEU A 43 5.70 -12.39 10.50
N GLU A 44 5.99 -12.81 11.75
CA GLU A 44 6.10 -14.21 12.13
C GLU A 44 4.79 -14.98 11.92
N GLN A 45 3.64 -14.37 12.22
CA GLN A 45 2.35 -14.99 11.97
C GLN A 45 2.08 -15.21 10.47
N ILE A 46 2.49 -14.26 9.62
CA ILE A 46 2.39 -14.43 8.17
C ILE A 46 3.30 -15.56 7.70
N ALA A 47 4.54 -15.60 8.18
CA ALA A 47 5.50 -16.65 7.84
C ALA A 47 5.04 -18.04 8.30
N ALA A 48 4.50 -18.15 9.52
CA ALA A 48 3.95 -19.39 10.05
C ALA A 48 2.74 -19.91 9.23
N ALA A 49 1.99 -19.03 8.61
CA ALA A 49 0.90 -19.37 7.70
C ALA A 49 1.37 -19.67 6.26
N GLY A 50 2.69 -19.69 5.99
CA GLY A 50 3.27 -19.91 4.66
C GLY A 50 3.20 -18.69 3.73
N GLY A 51 2.86 -17.51 4.26
CA GLY A 51 2.85 -16.25 3.51
C GLY A 51 4.22 -15.59 3.46
N SER A 52 4.31 -14.48 2.72
CA SER A 52 5.53 -13.68 2.59
C SER A 52 5.27 -12.23 2.99
N ALA A 53 6.16 -11.67 3.81
CA ALA A 53 6.06 -10.27 4.21
C ALA A 53 7.44 -9.70 4.57
N GLU A 54 7.52 -8.37 4.61
CA GLU A 54 8.68 -7.63 5.11
C GLU A 54 8.26 -6.42 5.95
N LEU A 55 9.19 -5.90 6.74
CA LEU A 55 8.96 -4.75 7.60
C LEU A 55 9.55 -3.49 6.97
N LEU A 56 8.77 -2.41 6.92
CA LEU A 56 9.24 -1.11 6.45
C LEU A 56 8.91 -0.02 7.48
N LYS A 57 9.93 0.40 8.23
CA LYS A 57 9.78 1.35 9.33
C LYS A 57 9.89 2.79 8.85
N PHE A 58 8.79 3.54 8.94
CA PHE A 58 8.77 5.00 8.75
C PHE A 58 7.48 5.60 9.33
N ASP A 59 7.53 6.89 9.67
CA ASP A 59 6.36 7.65 10.13
C ASP A 59 5.62 8.24 8.92
N VAL A 60 4.38 7.83 8.69
CA VAL A 60 3.54 8.31 7.59
C VAL A 60 3.18 9.80 7.70
N SER A 61 3.27 10.39 8.89
CA SER A 61 3.04 11.82 9.11
C SER A 61 4.24 12.70 8.71
N ASP A 62 5.41 12.07 8.53
CA ASP A 62 6.64 12.71 8.03
C ASP A 62 6.80 12.42 6.54
N ASN A 63 6.64 13.46 5.72
CA ASN A 63 6.74 13.36 4.26
C ASN A 63 8.14 12.94 3.80
N GLU A 64 9.19 13.52 4.39
CA GLU A 64 10.58 13.24 3.98
C GLU A 64 10.98 11.81 4.33
N ALA A 65 10.69 11.36 5.55
CA ALA A 65 10.93 9.99 5.98
C ALA A 65 10.16 8.98 5.12
N THR A 66 8.87 9.27 4.82
CA THR A 66 8.03 8.44 3.95
C THR A 66 8.60 8.31 2.56
N VAL A 67 8.91 9.45 1.91
CA VAL A 67 9.44 9.45 0.54
C VAL A 67 10.81 8.76 0.48
N SER A 68 11.67 8.99 1.47
CA SER A 68 13.00 8.36 1.56
C SER A 68 12.88 6.84 1.67
N ALA A 69 12.05 6.35 2.59
CA ALA A 69 11.84 4.91 2.81
C ALA A 69 11.26 4.22 1.57
N LEU A 70 10.25 4.82 0.94
CA LEU A 70 9.62 4.25 -0.25
C LEU A 70 10.56 4.27 -1.47
N LYS A 71 11.36 5.33 -1.65
CA LYS A 71 12.38 5.37 -2.71
C LYS A 71 13.48 4.34 -2.48
N ALA A 72 13.96 4.18 -1.25
CA ALA A 72 14.96 3.17 -0.93
C ALA A 72 14.42 1.76 -1.23
N TRP A 73 13.17 1.49 -0.86
CA TRP A 73 12.53 0.23 -1.18
C TRP A 73 12.43 0.00 -2.71
N GLN A 74 11.97 1.00 -3.47
CA GLN A 74 11.87 0.92 -4.94
C GLN A 74 13.23 0.71 -5.60
N GLN A 75 14.31 1.32 -5.08
CA GLN A 75 15.66 1.13 -5.60
C GLN A 75 16.19 -0.29 -5.33
N ALA A 76 15.84 -0.87 -4.19
CA ALA A 76 16.21 -2.25 -3.86
C ALA A 76 15.41 -3.28 -4.69
N HIS A 77 14.25 -2.88 -5.23
CA HIS A 77 13.33 -3.76 -5.96
C HIS A 77 12.93 -3.14 -7.32
N PRO A 78 13.89 -2.97 -8.27
CA PRO A 78 13.67 -2.19 -9.49
C PRO A 78 12.62 -2.79 -10.44
N ASP A 79 12.42 -4.11 -10.40
CA ASP A 79 11.46 -4.83 -11.24
C ASP A 79 10.10 -5.05 -10.56
N GLU A 80 9.94 -4.53 -9.35
CA GLU A 80 8.74 -4.73 -8.53
C GLU A 80 8.01 -3.40 -8.28
N PHE A 81 6.71 -3.48 -8.06
CA PHE A 81 5.89 -2.32 -7.71
C PHE A 81 4.78 -2.71 -6.74
N VAL A 82 4.34 -1.78 -5.94
CA VAL A 82 3.20 -1.95 -5.04
C VAL A 82 1.92 -1.98 -5.88
N GLU A 83 1.24 -3.12 -5.91
CA GLU A 83 -0.04 -3.31 -6.63
C GLU A 83 -1.23 -2.84 -5.79
N VAL A 84 -1.18 -3.08 -4.47
CA VAL A 84 -2.22 -2.72 -3.51
C VAL A 84 -1.64 -1.83 -2.42
N LEU A 85 -2.23 -0.66 -2.23
CA LEU A 85 -1.92 0.23 -1.12
C LEU A 85 -3.11 0.32 -0.18
N VAL A 86 -2.88 0.03 1.11
CA VAL A 86 -3.87 0.18 2.18
C VAL A 86 -3.44 1.28 3.14
N ASN A 87 -4.03 2.45 3.00
CA ASN A 87 -3.85 3.57 3.92
C ASN A 87 -4.71 3.34 5.18
N ASN A 88 -4.11 2.70 6.19
CA ASN A 88 -4.78 2.33 7.44
C ASN A 88 -4.18 3.02 8.67
N ALA A 89 -2.95 3.51 8.58
CA ALA A 89 -2.33 4.22 9.71
C ALA A 89 -3.19 5.40 10.16
N GLY A 90 -3.35 5.53 11.47
CA GLY A 90 -4.12 6.61 12.05
C GLY A 90 -3.94 6.66 13.56
N ILE A 91 -4.15 7.84 14.11
CA ILE A 91 -4.16 8.07 15.57
C ILE A 91 -5.48 8.71 15.99
N ARG A 92 -5.80 8.54 17.27
CA ARG A 92 -6.94 9.19 17.93
C ARG A 92 -6.43 10.03 19.08
N ARG A 93 -6.98 11.24 19.21
CA ARG A 93 -6.80 12.14 20.35
C ARG A 93 -8.17 12.62 20.76
N ASP A 94 -8.76 11.95 21.75
CA ASP A 94 -10.11 12.29 22.23
C ASP A 94 -10.00 13.42 23.25
N ASN A 95 -10.58 14.58 22.91
CA ASN A 95 -10.77 15.68 23.82
C ASN A 95 -11.99 16.51 23.37
N LEU A 96 -12.58 17.28 24.28
CA LEU A 96 -13.55 18.30 23.90
C LEU A 96 -12.82 19.42 23.16
N LEU A 97 -13.40 19.92 22.07
CA LEU A 97 -12.78 20.97 21.25
C LEU A 97 -12.34 22.19 22.07
N LEU A 98 -13.08 22.51 23.12
CA LEU A 98 -12.75 23.62 24.04
C LEU A 98 -11.39 23.44 24.75
N TRP A 99 -10.95 22.20 24.96
CA TRP A 99 -9.71 21.86 25.68
C TRP A 99 -8.70 21.13 24.82
N MET A 100 -8.97 21.04 23.52
CA MET A 100 -8.04 20.40 22.59
C MET A 100 -6.88 21.33 22.29
N GLU A 101 -5.68 20.89 22.60
CA GLU A 101 -4.47 21.61 22.23
C GLU A 101 -4.27 21.59 20.70
N GLN A 102 -3.77 22.71 20.17
CA GLN A 102 -3.51 22.85 18.73
C GLN A 102 -2.57 21.76 18.21
N ASP A 103 -1.59 21.37 18.99
CA ASP A 103 -0.65 20.29 18.66
C ASP A 103 -1.34 18.94 18.47
N ASP A 104 -2.33 18.60 19.30
CA ASP A 104 -3.08 17.36 19.15
C ASP A 104 -3.93 17.36 17.90
N TRP A 105 -4.56 18.50 17.58
CA TRP A 105 -5.25 18.68 16.31
C TRP A 105 -4.32 18.44 15.11
N TYR A 106 -3.17 19.11 15.06
CA TYR A 106 -2.24 18.95 13.95
C TYR A 106 -1.65 17.55 13.85
N LYS A 107 -1.36 16.88 14.97
CA LYS A 107 -0.91 15.48 14.95
C LYS A 107 -1.94 14.56 14.31
N VAL A 108 -3.23 14.72 14.66
CA VAL A 108 -4.32 13.94 14.06
C VAL A 108 -4.42 14.23 12.57
N MET A 109 -4.40 15.49 12.15
CA MET A 109 -4.48 15.87 10.73
C MET A 109 -3.31 15.31 9.93
N LYS A 110 -2.08 15.47 10.41
CA LYS A 110 -0.88 14.95 9.74
C LYS A 110 -0.91 13.43 9.60
N THR A 111 -1.30 12.72 10.67
CA THR A 111 -1.28 11.26 10.63
C THR A 111 -2.47 10.68 9.87
N ASN A 112 -3.68 11.25 9.98
CA ASN A 112 -4.88 10.65 9.41
C ASN A 112 -5.21 11.16 8.00
N LEU A 113 -4.77 12.38 7.65
CA LEU A 113 -5.09 13.02 6.37
C LEU A 113 -3.85 13.19 5.49
N ASP A 114 -2.80 13.90 5.97
CA ASP A 114 -1.62 14.18 5.15
C ASP A 114 -0.86 12.90 4.80
N SER A 115 -0.91 11.88 5.66
CA SER A 115 -0.32 10.57 5.40
C SER A 115 -0.83 9.91 4.12
N PHE A 116 -2.10 10.10 3.79
CA PHE A 116 -2.66 9.60 2.54
C PHE A 116 -1.88 10.16 1.33
N TYR A 117 -1.62 11.46 1.32
CA TYR A 117 -0.84 12.09 0.26
C TYR A 117 0.63 11.63 0.27
N ASN A 118 1.25 11.63 1.47
CA ASN A 118 2.66 11.30 1.65
C ASN A 118 3.00 9.90 1.12
N VAL A 119 2.12 8.92 1.39
CA VAL A 119 2.34 7.52 0.99
C VAL A 119 1.86 7.26 -0.44
N THR A 120 0.69 7.79 -0.81
CA THR A 120 0.07 7.47 -2.11
C THR A 120 0.86 8.08 -3.28
N ARG A 121 1.27 9.34 -3.16
CA ARG A 121 1.89 10.07 -4.28
C ARG A 121 3.17 9.42 -4.81
N PRO A 122 4.13 8.97 -3.99
CA PRO A 122 5.34 8.29 -4.48
C PRO A 122 5.08 6.96 -5.19
N LEU A 123 4.00 6.27 -4.84
CA LEU A 123 3.63 4.97 -5.37
C LEU A 123 2.72 5.04 -6.60
N LEU A 124 2.02 6.16 -6.78
CA LEU A 124 0.95 6.28 -7.77
C LEU A 124 1.46 6.09 -9.21
N GLN A 125 2.60 6.68 -9.55
CA GLN A 125 3.16 6.60 -10.91
C GLN A 125 3.48 5.16 -11.34
N PRO A 126 4.25 4.37 -10.58
CA PRO A 126 4.48 2.96 -10.89
C PRO A 126 3.18 2.16 -10.99
N MET A 127 2.24 2.34 -10.05
CA MET A 127 0.95 1.65 -10.04
C MET A 127 0.16 1.87 -11.33
N VAL A 128 0.09 3.12 -11.82
CA VAL A 128 -0.66 3.47 -13.04
C VAL A 128 0.02 2.95 -14.30
N VAL A 129 1.35 3.06 -14.38
CA VAL A 129 2.12 2.61 -15.55
C VAL A 129 2.02 1.10 -15.70
N HIS A 130 2.22 0.35 -14.64
CA HIS A 130 2.17 -1.12 -14.69
C HIS A 130 0.76 -1.64 -14.96
N LYS A 131 -0.29 -1.04 -14.38
CA LYS A 131 -1.68 -1.40 -14.67
C LYS A 131 -2.03 -1.22 -16.15
N LYS A 132 -1.55 -0.15 -16.80
CA LYS A 132 -1.74 0.05 -18.25
C LYS A 132 -1.04 -1.02 -19.07
N SER A 133 0.17 -1.43 -18.70
CA SER A 133 0.92 -2.46 -19.43
C SER A 133 0.28 -3.84 -19.31
N GLU A 134 -0.24 -4.20 -18.15
CA GLU A 134 -0.97 -5.47 -17.96
C GLU A 134 -2.28 -5.50 -18.74
N SER A 135 -3.07 -4.43 -18.69
CA SER A 135 -4.32 -4.35 -19.47
C SER A 135 -4.08 -4.42 -20.98
N HIS A 136 -2.94 -3.96 -21.46
CA HIS A 136 -2.55 -4.07 -22.87
C HIS A 136 -2.11 -5.50 -23.23
N ARG A 137 -1.32 -6.15 -22.36
CA ARG A 137 -0.90 -7.55 -22.52
C ARG A 137 -2.07 -8.52 -22.45
N GLU A 138 -3.02 -8.34 -21.55
CA GLU A 138 -4.24 -9.14 -21.48
C GLU A 138 -5.11 -8.98 -22.73
N ARG A 139 -5.23 -7.75 -23.27
CA ARG A 139 -5.92 -7.51 -24.54
C ARG A 139 -5.25 -8.24 -25.70
N GLN A 140 -3.93 -8.18 -25.80
CA GLN A 140 -3.18 -8.88 -26.83
C GLN A 140 -3.34 -10.42 -26.72
N ARG A 141 -3.27 -10.98 -25.50
CA ARG A 141 -3.51 -12.41 -25.27
C ARG A 141 -4.92 -12.83 -25.68
N ARG A 142 -5.95 -12.07 -25.31
CA ARG A 142 -7.33 -12.36 -25.70
C ARG A 142 -7.54 -12.30 -27.23
N TYR A 143 -6.77 -11.46 -27.90
CA TYR A 143 -6.80 -11.34 -29.35
C TYR A 143 -6.09 -12.53 -30.03
N SER A 144 -4.93 -12.94 -29.54
CA SER A 144 -4.18 -14.11 -30.02
C SER A 144 -4.92 -15.41 -29.76
N ASP A 145 -5.64 -15.51 -28.64
CA ASP A 145 -6.41 -16.71 -28.27
C ASP A 145 -7.79 -16.80 -28.95
N GLY A 146 -8.12 -15.89 -29.87
CA GLY A 146 -9.39 -15.89 -30.61
C GLY A 146 -10.64 -15.63 -29.75
N LYS A 147 -10.45 -15.22 -28.45
CA LYS A 147 -11.54 -15.03 -27.49
C LYS A 147 -12.25 -13.67 -27.59
N CYS A 148 -11.73 -12.74 -28.42
CA CYS A 148 -12.34 -11.43 -28.62
C CYS A 148 -13.19 -11.42 -29.90
N LYS A 149 -14.52 -11.27 -29.75
CA LYS A 149 -15.39 -11.02 -30.90
C LYS A 149 -15.13 -9.60 -31.43
N LYS A 150 -14.95 -9.44 -32.76
CA LYS A 150 -14.66 -8.19 -33.47
C LYS A 150 -15.53 -6.98 -33.03
N SER A 151 -16.77 -7.21 -32.63
CA SER A 151 -17.70 -6.17 -32.19
C SER A 151 -17.34 -5.43 -30.89
N CYS A 152 -16.36 -5.93 -30.11
CA CYS A 152 -15.93 -5.31 -28.86
C CYS A 152 -14.72 -4.36 -29.04
N CYS A 153 -13.96 -4.52 -30.15
CA CYS A 153 -12.76 -3.72 -30.42
C CYS A 153 -13.07 -2.38 -31.12
N GLU A 154 -14.16 -2.30 -31.90
CA GLU A 154 -14.48 -1.12 -32.70
C GLU A 154 -15.11 0.05 -31.91
N ARG A 155 -15.57 -0.17 -30.68
CA ARG A 155 -16.21 0.87 -29.86
C ARG A 155 -15.25 1.74 -29.06
N GLN A 156 -13.95 1.53 -29.08
CA GLN A 156 -12.99 2.29 -28.28
C GLN A 156 -11.90 3.03 -29.08
N SER A 157 -12.02 3.09 -30.40
CA SER A 157 -11.13 3.90 -31.26
C SER A 157 -11.64 5.33 -31.50
N ASN A 158 -12.77 5.72 -30.89
CA ASN A 158 -13.39 7.05 -31.03
C ASN A 158 -13.53 7.82 -29.69
N LEU A 159 -12.53 7.69 -28.77
CA LEU A 159 -12.42 8.61 -27.63
C LEU A 159 -10.99 9.11 -27.50
#